data_f6b4d5b20190a828c35a5c886fa9be94
#
_entry.id   f6b4d5b20190a828c35a5c886fa9be94
#
_cell.length_a   1.000
_cell.length_b   1.000
_cell.length_c   1.000
_cell.angle_alpha   90.00
_cell.angle_beta   90.00
_cell.angle_gamma   90.00
#
_symmetry.space_group_name_H-M   'P 1'
#
loop_
_entity.id
_entity.type
_entity.pdbx_description
1 polymer ?
#
loop_
_entity_poly.entity_id
_entity_poly.type
_entity_poly.pdbx_seq_one_letter_code
_entity_poly.pdbx_strand_id
1 'polypeptide(L)'
;MKQITALLLTILLLLSLCACGAKDAWQEQYDLGMRYLNDGNYEEAIIAFTAAIEIDEKRPEGYEGRGRAYVLSGETAENLEAAKSDFEKALELDPTYVDAWLDLADIYIRQGDFDEAMRILEEALEATGQDQAILDKIKEMREGRFNDSDGRPRKTCHYENGELIQYWLYEYDEKGNNVKTVCYNGDDTLRSTEISEYNDAGQETRMVATEADGYVRTEVYTYDSTGCRIRVDGRSEPDNDSWYVLITYDDTAMTETQTEYRADGTFEHRFVVEKDQDGVRRRASNYLMDENGNEYLDYYVEYIWNEDGTYGGFNLYQVAERND
;
A
#
# COMPACT_ATOMS: atom_id res chain seq x y z
N MET A 1 -61.15 -17.28 -34.27
CA MET A 1 -59.92 -17.87 -33.72
C MET A 1 -58.69 -17.63 -34.57
N LYS A 2 -58.66 -17.95 -35.86
CA LYS A 2 -57.45 -17.76 -36.72
C LYS A 2 -56.93 -16.31 -36.82
N GLN A 3 -57.81 -15.31 -36.76
CA GLN A 3 -57.38 -13.89 -36.81
C GLN A 3 -56.78 -13.38 -35.49
N ILE A 4 -57.24 -13.91 -34.34
CA ILE A 4 -56.73 -13.55 -33.01
C ILE A 4 -55.32 -14.19 -32.81
N THR A 5 -55.12 -15.41 -33.28
CA THR A 5 -53.81 -16.08 -33.24
C THR A 5 -52.78 -15.40 -34.12
N ALA A 6 -53.19 -14.89 -35.31
CA ALA A 6 -52.30 -14.13 -36.17
C ALA A 6 -51.92 -12.79 -35.59
N LEU A 7 -52.84 -12.06 -34.92
CA LEU A 7 -52.57 -10.81 -34.25
C LEU A 7 -51.62 -11.01 -33.05
N LEU A 8 -51.82 -12.04 -32.24
CA LEU A 8 -50.93 -12.37 -31.12
C LEU A 8 -49.53 -12.76 -31.58
N LEU A 9 -49.41 -13.51 -32.70
CA LEU A 9 -48.13 -13.86 -33.32
C LEU A 9 -47.40 -12.63 -33.84
N THR A 10 -48.10 -11.67 -34.48
CA THR A 10 -47.48 -10.43 -34.96
C THR A 10 -47.05 -9.52 -33.81
N ILE A 11 -47.82 -9.41 -32.72
CA ILE A 11 -47.41 -8.67 -31.51
C ILE A 11 -46.20 -9.31 -30.84
N LEU A 12 -46.16 -10.65 -30.76
CA LEU A 12 -45.02 -11.37 -30.21
C LEU A 12 -43.74 -11.19 -31.06
N LEU A 13 -43.88 -11.16 -32.39
CA LEU A 13 -42.80 -10.91 -33.33
C LEU A 13 -42.28 -9.48 -33.28
N LEU A 14 -43.18 -8.50 -33.12
CA LEU A 14 -42.81 -7.09 -32.95
C LEU A 14 -42.11 -6.85 -31.61
N LEU A 15 -42.57 -7.49 -30.52
CA LEU A 15 -41.90 -7.43 -29.23
C LEU A 15 -40.51 -8.06 -29.23
N SER A 16 -40.32 -9.18 -29.97
CA SER A 16 -39.01 -9.81 -30.13
C SER A 16 -38.02 -9.00 -30.95
N LEU A 17 -38.50 -8.29 -31.99
CA LEU A 17 -37.70 -7.39 -32.83
C LEU A 17 -37.29 -6.13 -32.02
N CYS A 18 -38.19 -5.60 -31.20
CA CYS A 18 -37.90 -4.44 -30.37
C CYS A 18 -36.87 -4.79 -29.26
N ALA A 19 -36.99 -5.98 -28.66
CA ALA A 19 -36.03 -6.47 -27.65
C ALA A 19 -34.64 -6.75 -28.24
N CYS A 20 -34.57 -7.24 -29.50
CA CYS A 20 -33.30 -7.49 -30.17
C CYS A 20 -32.58 -6.18 -30.50
N GLY A 21 -33.29 -5.16 -30.98
CA GLY A 21 -32.74 -3.82 -31.26
C GLY A 21 -32.25 -3.07 -30.02
N ALA A 22 -32.96 -3.22 -28.89
CA ALA A 22 -32.54 -2.61 -27.62
C ALA A 22 -31.30 -3.26 -27.05
N LYS A 23 -31.14 -4.57 -27.19
CA LYS A 23 -29.95 -5.31 -26.78
C LYS A 23 -28.71 -4.89 -27.58
N ASP A 24 -28.86 -4.72 -28.89
CA ASP A 24 -27.76 -4.26 -29.76
C ASP A 24 -27.36 -2.81 -29.41
N ALA A 25 -28.35 -1.93 -29.17
CA ALA A 25 -28.08 -0.54 -28.78
C ALA A 25 -27.41 -0.43 -27.40
N TRP A 26 -27.82 -1.24 -26.44
CA TRP A 26 -27.15 -1.32 -25.15
C TRP A 26 -25.69 -1.72 -25.29
N GLN A 27 -25.42 -2.80 -26.04
CA GLN A 27 -24.06 -3.31 -26.24
C GLN A 27 -23.16 -2.27 -26.92
N GLU A 28 -23.70 -1.52 -27.89
CA GLU A 28 -22.96 -0.44 -28.56
C GLU A 28 -22.51 0.63 -27.58
N GLN A 29 -23.38 1.08 -26.68
CA GLN A 29 -23.05 2.09 -25.67
C GLN A 29 -22.08 1.56 -24.60
N TYR A 30 -22.28 0.32 -24.16
CA TYR A 30 -21.38 -0.33 -23.21
C TYR A 30 -19.97 -0.49 -23.81
N ASP A 31 -19.85 -1.01 -25.04
CA ASP A 31 -18.57 -1.15 -25.74
C ASP A 31 -17.87 0.20 -25.98
N LEU A 32 -18.67 1.24 -26.21
CA LEU A 32 -18.16 2.61 -26.33
C LEU A 32 -17.60 3.10 -24.99
N GLY A 33 -18.32 2.88 -23.89
CA GLY A 33 -17.88 3.19 -22.54
C GLY A 33 -16.58 2.48 -22.19
N MET A 34 -16.50 1.18 -22.47
CA MET A 34 -15.28 0.38 -22.25
C MET A 34 -14.07 0.88 -23.06
N ARG A 35 -14.28 1.33 -24.30
CA ARG A 35 -13.19 1.94 -25.10
C ARG A 35 -12.72 3.25 -24.47
N TYR A 36 -13.63 4.15 -24.10
CA TYR A 36 -13.28 5.39 -23.45
C TYR A 36 -12.56 5.18 -22.12
N LEU A 37 -13.01 4.19 -21.34
CA LEU A 37 -12.36 3.80 -20.09
C LEU A 37 -10.90 3.37 -20.31
N ASN A 38 -10.67 2.50 -21.32
CA ASN A 38 -9.34 2.01 -21.68
C ASN A 38 -8.43 3.10 -22.27
N ASP A 39 -9.01 4.09 -22.94
CA ASP A 39 -8.30 5.23 -23.53
C ASP A 39 -8.01 6.34 -22.50
N GLY A 40 -8.47 6.21 -21.24
CA GLY A 40 -8.33 7.20 -20.18
C GLY A 40 -9.28 8.39 -20.31
N ASN A 41 -10.31 8.29 -21.15
CA ASN A 41 -11.33 9.32 -21.36
C ASN A 41 -12.54 9.06 -20.44
N TYR A 42 -12.32 9.28 -19.13
CA TYR A 42 -13.26 8.82 -18.11
C TYR A 42 -14.60 9.56 -18.13
N GLU A 43 -14.62 10.83 -18.45
CA GLU A 43 -15.84 11.64 -18.54
C GLU A 43 -16.74 11.15 -19.69
N GLU A 44 -16.17 10.83 -20.86
CA GLU A 44 -16.86 10.23 -22.00
C GLU A 44 -17.32 8.79 -21.68
N ALA A 45 -16.52 8.04 -20.90
CA ALA A 45 -16.91 6.72 -20.43
C ALA A 45 -18.17 6.78 -19.55
N ILE A 46 -18.23 7.72 -18.59
CA ILE A 46 -19.41 7.96 -17.74
C ILE A 46 -20.66 8.25 -18.58
N ILE A 47 -20.52 9.09 -19.61
CA ILE A 47 -21.62 9.42 -20.51
C ILE A 47 -22.12 8.17 -21.28
N ALA A 48 -21.21 7.38 -21.83
CA ALA A 48 -21.54 6.19 -22.60
C ALA A 48 -22.17 5.09 -21.72
N PHE A 49 -21.64 4.82 -20.53
CA PHE A 49 -22.26 3.89 -19.59
C PHE A 49 -23.62 4.38 -19.08
N THR A 50 -23.79 5.68 -18.88
CA THR A 50 -25.11 6.26 -18.53
C THR A 50 -26.11 6.01 -19.63
N ALA A 51 -25.73 6.18 -20.91
CA ALA A 51 -26.61 5.87 -22.03
C ALA A 51 -26.94 4.36 -22.13
N ALA A 52 -25.98 3.49 -21.81
CA ALA A 52 -26.24 2.04 -21.72
C ALA A 52 -27.28 1.73 -20.61
N ILE A 53 -27.12 2.30 -19.41
CA ILE A 53 -28.05 2.14 -18.28
C ILE A 53 -29.46 2.65 -18.65
N GLU A 54 -29.58 3.79 -19.33
CA GLU A 54 -30.88 4.31 -19.80
C GLU A 54 -31.60 3.39 -20.78
N ILE A 55 -30.83 2.61 -21.58
CA ILE A 55 -31.40 1.63 -22.52
C ILE A 55 -31.87 0.36 -21.77
N ASP A 56 -31.11 -0.12 -20.81
CA ASP A 56 -31.47 -1.29 -20.00
C ASP A 56 -30.90 -1.16 -18.57
N GLU A 57 -31.74 -0.68 -17.66
CA GLU A 57 -31.43 -0.46 -16.25
C GLU A 57 -31.25 -1.75 -15.42
N LYS A 58 -31.50 -2.91 -16.01
CA LYS A 58 -31.42 -4.21 -15.30
C LYS A 58 -30.09 -4.92 -15.50
N ARG A 59 -29.19 -4.32 -16.23
CA ARG A 59 -27.89 -4.90 -16.51
C ARG A 59 -26.81 -4.36 -15.57
N PRO A 60 -26.26 -5.19 -14.68
CA PRO A 60 -25.28 -4.77 -13.68
C PRO A 60 -23.98 -4.23 -14.27
N GLU A 61 -23.59 -4.72 -15.48
CA GLU A 61 -22.34 -4.35 -16.12
C GLU A 61 -22.27 -2.84 -16.49
N GLY A 62 -23.41 -2.21 -16.79
CA GLY A 62 -23.47 -0.78 -17.07
C GLY A 62 -23.14 0.07 -15.84
N TYR A 63 -23.66 -0.31 -14.67
CA TYR A 63 -23.39 0.34 -13.40
C TYR A 63 -21.93 0.10 -12.96
N GLU A 64 -21.45 -1.15 -13.02
CA GLU A 64 -20.05 -1.44 -12.69
C GLU A 64 -19.09 -0.63 -13.56
N GLY A 65 -19.27 -0.61 -14.88
CA GLY A 65 -18.44 0.17 -15.79
C GLY A 65 -18.46 1.68 -15.47
N ARG A 66 -19.63 2.25 -15.11
CA ARG A 66 -19.72 3.67 -14.73
C ARG A 66 -19.05 3.95 -13.39
N GLY A 67 -19.23 3.07 -12.41
CA GLY A 67 -18.56 3.14 -11.12
C GLY A 67 -17.04 3.18 -11.26
N ARG A 68 -16.48 2.31 -12.09
CA ARG A 68 -15.03 2.32 -12.41
C ARG A 68 -14.59 3.61 -13.09
N ALA A 69 -15.40 4.14 -14.00
CA ALA A 69 -15.10 5.42 -14.65
C ALA A 69 -15.07 6.56 -13.64
N TYR A 70 -15.98 6.59 -12.65
CA TYR A 70 -15.94 7.56 -11.55
C TYR A 70 -14.66 7.45 -10.72
N VAL A 71 -14.26 6.23 -10.30
CA VAL A 71 -13.01 6.03 -9.53
C VAL A 71 -11.80 6.54 -10.30
N LEU A 72 -11.71 6.22 -11.59
CA LEU A 72 -10.57 6.57 -12.43
C LEU A 72 -10.55 8.05 -12.86
N SER A 73 -11.70 8.75 -12.85
CA SER A 73 -11.76 10.19 -13.13
C SER A 73 -11.18 11.07 -12.02
N GLY A 74 -10.96 10.52 -10.84
CA GLY A 74 -10.31 11.14 -9.69
C GLY A 74 -10.92 10.71 -8.36
N GLU A 75 -10.09 10.55 -7.35
CA GLU A 75 -10.47 10.07 -6.01
C GLU A 75 -11.11 11.19 -5.14
N THR A 76 -12.01 11.99 -5.72
CA THR A 76 -12.79 12.96 -4.93
C THR A 76 -13.87 12.22 -4.13
N ALA A 77 -14.27 12.80 -2.98
CA ALA A 77 -15.35 12.21 -2.18
C ALA A 77 -16.64 12.03 -2.98
N GLU A 78 -16.94 12.96 -3.90
CA GLU A 78 -18.12 12.90 -4.78
C GLU A 78 -18.04 11.71 -5.74
N ASN A 79 -16.89 11.52 -6.40
CA ASN A 79 -16.69 10.42 -7.35
C ASN A 79 -16.71 9.06 -6.65
N LEU A 80 -16.09 8.95 -5.47
CA LEU A 80 -16.08 7.70 -4.70
C LEU A 80 -17.50 7.32 -4.22
N GLU A 81 -18.30 8.28 -3.78
CA GLU A 81 -19.70 8.02 -3.40
C GLU A 81 -20.57 7.66 -4.61
N ALA A 82 -20.35 8.30 -5.78
CA ALA A 82 -21.04 7.92 -7.01
C ALA A 82 -20.67 6.49 -7.44
N ALA A 83 -19.40 6.13 -7.38
CA ALA A 83 -18.93 4.79 -7.69
C ALA A 83 -19.50 3.73 -6.74
N LYS A 84 -19.48 3.98 -5.40
CA LYS A 84 -20.12 3.10 -4.42
C LYS A 84 -21.58 2.83 -4.75
N SER A 85 -22.34 3.88 -4.99
CA SER A 85 -23.78 3.76 -5.34
C SER A 85 -23.98 2.91 -6.59
N ASP A 86 -23.10 3.03 -7.58
CA ASP A 86 -23.17 2.24 -8.81
C ASP A 86 -22.80 0.76 -8.57
N PHE A 87 -21.76 0.47 -7.80
CA PHE A 87 -21.39 -0.91 -7.44
C PHE A 87 -22.45 -1.58 -6.58
N GLU A 88 -23.02 -0.88 -5.59
CA GLU A 88 -24.15 -1.37 -4.80
C GLU A 88 -25.35 -1.67 -5.69
N LYS A 89 -25.62 -0.82 -6.68
CA LYS A 89 -26.71 -1.04 -7.64
C LYS A 89 -26.44 -2.25 -8.55
N ALA A 90 -25.21 -2.47 -8.99
CA ALA A 90 -24.83 -3.66 -9.72
C ALA A 90 -25.07 -4.94 -8.88
N LEU A 91 -24.73 -4.91 -7.59
CA LEU A 91 -24.93 -6.01 -6.64
C LEU A 91 -26.41 -6.24 -6.27
N GLU A 92 -27.25 -5.21 -6.23
CA GLU A 92 -28.70 -5.37 -6.12
C GLU A 92 -29.29 -6.14 -7.33
N LEU A 93 -28.74 -5.93 -8.53
CA LEU A 93 -29.19 -6.57 -9.75
C LEU A 93 -28.65 -7.99 -9.91
N ASP A 94 -27.39 -8.19 -9.55
CA ASP A 94 -26.73 -9.49 -9.52
C ASP A 94 -25.82 -9.62 -8.31
N PRO A 95 -26.29 -10.23 -7.20
CA PRO A 95 -25.47 -10.47 -6.02
C PRO A 95 -24.25 -11.37 -6.24
N THR A 96 -24.17 -12.06 -7.38
CA THR A 96 -23.03 -12.93 -7.71
C THR A 96 -21.97 -12.23 -8.57
N TYR A 97 -22.12 -10.93 -8.84
CA TYR A 97 -21.24 -10.17 -9.71
C TYR A 97 -19.91 -9.84 -9.03
N VAL A 98 -18.91 -10.70 -9.23
CA VAL A 98 -17.61 -10.69 -8.56
C VAL A 98 -16.88 -9.34 -8.71
N ASP A 99 -16.85 -8.78 -9.95
CA ASP A 99 -16.11 -7.54 -10.21
C ASP A 99 -16.66 -6.37 -9.38
N ALA A 100 -17.99 -6.25 -9.23
CA ALA A 100 -18.61 -5.19 -8.43
C ALA A 100 -18.28 -5.32 -6.92
N TRP A 101 -18.18 -6.56 -6.41
CA TRP A 101 -17.73 -6.80 -5.04
C TRP A 101 -16.29 -6.38 -4.81
N LEU A 102 -15.39 -6.75 -5.73
CA LEU A 102 -13.98 -6.39 -5.65
C LEU A 102 -13.77 -4.87 -5.76
N ASP A 103 -14.45 -4.22 -6.70
CA ASP A 103 -14.38 -2.78 -6.90
C ASP A 103 -14.93 -1.99 -5.69
N LEU A 104 -16.03 -2.49 -5.07
CA LEU A 104 -16.59 -1.90 -3.86
C LEU A 104 -15.61 -2.03 -2.67
N ALA A 105 -15.02 -3.21 -2.49
CA ALA A 105 -14.01 -3.42 -1.45
C ALA A 105 -12.78 -2.53 -1.67
N ASP A 106 -12.34 -2.35 -2.93
CA ASP A 106 -11.20 -1.49 -3.26
C ASP A 106 -11.46 -0.01 -2.93
N ILE A 107 -12.70 0.49 -3.00
CA ILE A 107 -13.02 1.85 -2.52
C ILE A 107 -12.72 1.97 -1.03
N TYR A 108 -13.17 1.03 -0.21
CA TYR A 108 -12.93 1.08 1.24
C TYR A 108 -11.45 0.91 1.57
N ILE A 109 -10.72 0.05 0.84
CA ILE A 109 -9.26 -0.06 0.94
C ILE A 109 -8.58 1.29 0.68
N ARG A 110 -8.98 2.02 -0.38
CA ARG A 110 -8.46 3.35 -0.71
C ARG A 110 -8.77 4.39 0.36
N GLN A 111 -9.93 4.27 1.02
CA GLN A 111 -10.32 5.12 2.14
C GLN A 111 -9.61 4.75 3.45
N GLY A 112 -8.90 3.61 3.50
CA GLY A 112 -8.25 3.10 4.70
C GLY A 112 -9.21 2.37 5.65
N ASP A 113 -10.45 2.14 5.24
CA ASP A 113 -11.45 1.40 6.01
C ASP A 113 -11.36 -0.11 5.68
N PHE A 114 -10.32 -0.73 6.21
CA PHE A 114 -10.00 -2.13 5.94
C PHE A 114 -10.98 -3.10 6.59
N ASP A 115 -11.60 -2.71 7.70
CA ASP A 115 -12.59 -3.55 8.37
C ASP A 115 -13.86 -3.66 7.54
N GLU A 116 -14.32 -2.55 6.97
CA GLU A 116 -15.46 -2.55 6.07
C GLU A 116 -15.14 -3.26 4.75
N ALA A 117 -13.95 -3.07 4.19
CA ALA A 117 -13.50 -3.81 3.02
C ALA A 117 -13.50 -5.33 3.25
N MET A 118 -13.02 -5.79 4.42
CA MET A 118 -13.03 -7.20 4.78
C MET A 118 -14.46 -7.72 4.93
N ARG A 119 -15.34 -6.97 5.60
CA ARG A 119 -16.75 -7.32 5.76
C ARG A 119 -17.45 -7.50 4.41
N ILE A 120 -17.20 -6.60 3.47
CA ILE A 120 -17.74 -6.68 2.09
C ILE A 120 -17.23 -7.93 1.38
N LEU A 121 -15.94 -8.24 1.49
CA LEU A 121 -15.36 -9.44 0.86
C LEU A 121 -15.88 -10.74 1.47
N GLU A 122 -16.16 -10.77 2.78
CA GLU A 122 -16.80 -11.92 3.44
C GLU A 122 -18.25 -12.09 2.97
N GLU A 123 -19.02 -11.02 2.82
CA GLU A 123 -20.37 -11.04 2.26
C GLU A 123 -20.35 -11.49 0.79
N ALA A 124 -19.40 -10.99 0.01
CA ALA A 124 -19.18 -11.43 -1.37
C ALA A 124 -18.90 -12.94 -1.47
N LEU A 125 -18.11 -13.48 -0.54
CA LEU A 125 -17.79 -14.91 -0.51
C LEU A 125 -19.03 -15.78 -0.29
N GLU A 126 -19.97 -15.34 0.57
CA GLU A 126 -21.24 -16.00 0.78
C GLU A 126 -22.13 -15.90 -0.47
N ALA A 127 -22.20 -14.74 -1.11
CA ALA A 127 -23.04 -14.50 -2.29
C ALA A 127 -22.56 -15.25 -3.54
N THR A 128 -21.24 -15.33 -3.75
CA THR A 128 -20.63 -15.91 -4.95
C THR A 128 -20.31 -17.40 -4.84
N GLY A 129 -20.51 -18.01 -3.67
CA GLY A 129 -20.24 -19.43 -3.44
C GLY A 129 -18.74 -19.77 -3.43
N GLN A 130 -17.92 -18.96 -2.77
CA GLN A 130 -16.48 -19.17 -2.61
C GLN A 130 -15.66 -18.87 -3.87
N ASP A 131 -15.95 -17.77 -4.56
CA ASP A 131 -15.20 -17.37 -5.74
C ASP A 131 -13.71 -17.16 -5.44
N GLN A 132 -12.85 -17.61 -6.39
CA GLN A 132 -11.40 -17.63 -6.16
C GLN A 132 -10.80 -16.23 -6.14
N ALA A 133 -11.29 -15.28 -6.94
CA ALA A 133 -10.75 -13.91 -6.95
C ALA A 133 -11.03 -13.19 -5.64
N ILE A 134 -12.20 -13.44 -5.02
CA ILE A 134 -12.52 -12.91 -3.70
C ILE A 134 -11.67 -13.58 -2.62
N LEU A 135 -11.46 -14.90 -2.68
CA LEU A 135 -10.55 -15.60 -1.76
C LEU A 135 -9.12 -15.07 -1.85
N ASP A 136 -8.64 -14.82 -3.07
CA ASP A 136 -7.30 -14.27 -3.28
C ASP A 136 -7.20 -12.83 -2.74
N LYS A 137 -8.25 -12.02 -2.88
CA LYS A 137 -8.31 -10.66 -2.30
C LYS A 137 -8.34 -10.68 -0.79
N ILE A 138 -9.14 -11.57 -0.16
CA ILE A 138 -9.14 -11.77 1.30
C ILE A 138 -7.75 -12.22 1.79
N LYS A 139 -7.11 -13.13 1.06
CA LYS A 139 -5.75 -13.57 1.38
C LYS A 139 -4.75 -12.41 1.29
N GLU A 140 -4.79 -11.62 0.22
CA GLU A 140 -3.99 -10.40 0.06
C GLU A 140 -4.21 -9.47 1.27
N MET A 141 -5.47 -9.26 1.65
CA MET A 141 -5.83 -8.45 2.81
C MET A 141 -5.31 -9.01 4.15
N ARG A 142 -5.37 -10.31 4.35
CA ARG A 142 -4.86 -10.97 5.56
C ARG A 142 -3.34 -11.02 5.61
N GLU A 143 -2.68 -11.15 4.47
CA GLU A 143 -1.22 -11.09 4.36
C GLU A 143 -0.67 -9.67 4.51
N GLY A 144 -1.55 -8.67 4.63
CA GLY A 144 -1.22 -7.30 4.99
C GLY A 144 -0.53 -6.48 3.91
N ARG A 145 -0.70 -6.84 2.65
CA ARG A 145 -0.15 -6.10 1.52
C ARG A 145 -1.25 -5.33 0.80
N PHE A 146 -1.52 -4.12 1.28
CA PHE A 146 -2.41 -3.19 0.57
C PHE A 146 -1.56 -2.18 -0.16
N ASN A 147 -1.67 -2.20 -1.48
CA ASN A 147 -1.00 -1.23 -2.32
C ASN A 147 -2.03 -0.27 -2.91
N ASP A 148 -1.62 0.99 -3.11
CA ASP A 148 -2.38 1.93 -3.93
C ASP A 148 -2.24 1.57 -5.44
N SER A 149 -2.86 2.38 -6.30
CA SER A 149 -2.79 2.22 -7.77
C SER A 149 -1.37 2.22 -8.34
N ASP A 150 -0.41 2.79 -7.59
CA ASP A 150 0.99 2.90 -7.99
C ASP A 150 1.85 1.77 -7.38
N GLY A 151 1.21 0.79 -6.73
CA GLY A 151 1.86 -0.35 -6.09
C GLY A 151 2.54 -0.03 -4.75
N ARG A 152 2.27 1.14 -4.13
CA ARG A 152 2.83 1.53 -2.83
C ARG A 152 1.98 0.99 -1.69
N PRO A 153 2.59 0.46 -0.61
CA PRO A 153 1.84 -0.09 0.51
C PRO A 153 1.01 0.99 1.24
N ARG A 154 -0.28 0.77 1.42
CA ARG A 154 -1.17 1.61 2.25
C ARG A 154 -1.33 1.06 3.65
N LYS A 155 -1.27 -0.25 3.79
CA LYS A 155 -1.27 -0.96 5.08
C LYS A 155 -0.29 -2.14 5.00
N THR A 156 0.39 -2.42 6.10
CA THR A 156 1.18 -3.65 6.29
C THR A 156 0.80 -4.25 7.63
N CYS A 157 0.54 -5.55 7.67
CA CYS A 157 0.18 -6.26 8.89
C CYS A 157 1.26 -7.27 9.27
N HIS A 158 1.48 -7.44 10.57
CA HIS A 158 2.36 -8.45 11.13
C HIS A 158 1.53 -9.45 11.96
N TYR A 159 1.61 -10.72 11.59
CA TYR A 159 0.92 -11.82 12.26
C TYR A 159 1.93 -12.78 12.88
N GLU A 160 1.62 -13.27 14.08
CA GLU A 160 2.33 -14.37 14.72
C GLU A 160 1.31 -15.47 15.06
N ASN A 161 1.59 -16.71 14.63
CA ASN A 161 0.71 -17.88 14.84
C ASN A 161 -0.76 -17.65 14.37
N GLY A 162 -0.97 -16.79 13.38
CA GLY A 162 -2.30 -16.44 12.85
C GLY A 162 -3.03 -15.34 13.62
N GLU A 163 -2.42 -14.74 14.63
CA GLU A 163 -2.94 -13.59 15.38
C GLU A 163 -2.29 -12.31 14.88
N LEU A 164 -3.08 -11.26 14.65
CA LEU A 164 -2.60 -9.93 14.28
C LEU A 164 -1.91 -9.29 15.48
N ILE A 165 -0.61 -9.03 15.35
CA ILE A 165 0.20 -8.44 16.41
C ILE A 165 0.32 -6.94 16.25
N GLN A 166 0.54 -6.47 15.02
CA GLN A 166 0.74 -5.05 14.70
C GLN A 166 0.34 -4.78 13.26
N TYR A 167 -0.01 -3.52 12.96
CA TYR A 167 -0.13 -3.06 11.59
C TYR A 167 0.31 -1.60 11.45
N TRP A 168 0.71 -1.22 10.22
CA TRP A 168 1.16 0.11 9.84
C TRP A 168 0.26 0.66 8.74
N LEU A 169 -0.12 1.93 8.87
CA LEU A 169 -0.81 2.70 7.84
C LEU A 169 0.16 3.73 7.27
N TYR A 170 0.13 3.94 5.96
CA TYR A 170 1.05 4.82 5.24
C TYR A 170 0.29 5.91 4.49
N GLU A 171 0.77 7.16 4.61
CA GLU A 171 0.30 8.30 3.83
C GLU A 171 1.43 8.79 2.92
N TYR A 172 1.10 9.10 1.66
CA TYR A 172 2.08 9.55 0.66
C TYR A 172 1.71 10.95 0.16
N ASP A 173 2.74 11.75 -0.17
CA ASP A 173 2.56 13.01 -0.89
C ASP A 173 2.31 12.77 -2.40
N GLU A 174 2.04 13.86 -3.13
CA GLU A 174 1.81 13.81 -4.59
C GLU A 174 3.02 13.27 -5.38
N LYS A 175 4.24 13.36 -4.82
CA LYS A 175 5.48 12.83 -5.41
C LYS A 175 5.71 11.35 -5.09
N GLY A 176 4.90 10.76 -4.20
CA GLY A 176 5.01 9.38 -3.75
C GLY A 176 5.96 9.14 -2.57
N ASN A 177 6.38 10.20 -1.88
CA ASN A 177 7.17 10.07 -0.65
C ASN A 177 6.24 9.68 0.51
N ASN A 178 6.65 8.75 1.36
CA ASN A 178 5.92 8.40 2.57
C ASN A 178 6.06 9.52 3.62
N VAL A 179 5.02 10.34 3.75
CA VAL A 179 5.03 11.50 4.66
C VAL A 179 4.55 11.17 6.07
N LYS A 180 3.85 10.03 6.24
CA LYS A 180 3.38 9.60 7.55
C LYS A 180 3.21 8.09 7.62
N THR A 181 3.68 7.51 8.70
CA THR A 181 3.45 6.12 9.09
C THR A 181 2.81 6.08 10.46
N VAL A 182 1.70 5.36 10.62
CA VAL A 182 1.06 5.14 11.92
C VAL A 182 1.09 3.66 12.23
N CYS A 183 1.63 3.30 13.39
CA CYS A 183 1.70 1.93 13.89
C CYS A 183 0.65 1.71 14.98
N TYR A 184 -0.10 0.63 14.83
CA TYR A 184 -1.07 0.15 15.82
C TYR A 184 -0.70 -1.24 16.31
N ASN A 185 -1.09 -1.56 17.53
CA ASN A 185 -1.14 -2.94 18.01
C ASN A 185 -2.32 -3.68 17.37
N GLY A 186 -2.34 -5.02 17.45
CA GLY A 186 -3.42 -5.82 16.89
C GLY A 186 -4.80 -5.59 17.53
N ASP A 187 -4.86 -4.91 18.68
CA ASP A 187 -6.08 -4.49 19.38
C ASP A 187 -6.50 -3.04 19.06
N ASP A 188 -5.98 -2.47 17.97
CA ASP A 188 -6.23 -1.11 17.50
C ASP A 188 -5.75 0.01 18.44
N THR A 189 -4.96 -0.31 19.46
CA THR A 189 -4.32 0.73 20.29
C THR A 189 -3.14 1.36 19.54
N LEU A 190 -3.08 2.71 19.53
CA LEU A 190 -1.97 3.44 18.91
C LEU A 190 -0.66 3.07 19.61
N ARG A 191 0.36 2.73 18.81
CA ARG A 191 1.72 2.45 19.27
C ARG A 191 2.65 3.62 18.98
N SER A 192 2.74 4.06 17.74
CA SER A 192 3.57 5.18 17.33
C SER A 192 3.06 5.88 16.09
N THR A 193 3.50 7.12 15.91
CA THR A 193 3.31 7.88 14.68
C THR A 193 4.66 8.42 14.24
N GLU A 194 4.99 8.27 12.96
CA GLU A 194 6.17 8.82 12.32
C GLU A 194 5.75 9.78 11.22
N ILE A 195 6.33 10.98 11.21
CA ILE A 195 6.09 12.03 10.21
C ILE A 195 7.41 12.41 9.59
N SER A 196 7.47 12.37 8.25
CA SER A 196 8.67 12.65 7.46
C SER A 196 8.48 13.84 6.55
N GLU A 197 9.53 14.68 6.44
CA GLU A 197 9.61 15.81 5.54
C GLU A 197 10.67 15.53 4.46
N TYR A 198 10.40 15.95 3.22
CA TYR A 198 11.26 15.70 2.07
C TYR A 198 11.65 17.00 1.36
N ASN A 199 12.83 17.02 0.77
CA ASN A 199 13.23 18.10 -0.13
C ASN A 199 12.71 17.87 -1.57
N ASP A 200 13.00 18.82 -2.47
CA ASP A 200 12.54 18.74 -3.87
C ASP A 200 13.14 17.55 -4.64
N ALA A 201 14.26 17.00 -4.19
CA ALA A 201 14.89 15.81 -4.75
C ALA A 201 14.31 14.49 -4.24
N GLY A 202 13.28 14.53 -3.36
CA GLY A 202 12.68 13.35 -2.75
C GLY A 202 13.53 12.73 -1.62
N GLN A 203 14.50 13.47 -1.09
CA GLN A 203 15.32 13.01 0.03
C GLN A 203 14.65 13.45 1.35
N GLU A 204 14.51 12.52 2.28
CA GLU A 204 14.00 12.79 3.62
C GLU A 204 14.94 13.75 4.37
N THR A 205 14.42 14.89 4.81
CA THR A 205 15.21 15.91 5.51
C THR A 205 14.98 15.92 7.01
N ARG A 206 13.84 15.44 7.44
CA ARG A 206 13.45 15.38 8.85
C ARG A 206 12.46 14.26 9.09
N MET A 207 12.57 13.61 10.23
CA MET A 207 11.61 12.64 10.74
C MET A 207 11.28 12.97 12.21
N VAL A 208 10.01 12.81 12.59
CA VAL A 208 9.53 12.88 13.97
C VAL A 208 8.75 11.63 14.27
N ALA A 209 9.25 10.83 15.19
CA ALA A 209 8.55 9.68 15.74
C ALA A 209 7.97 10.03 17.10
N THR A 210 6.69 9.71 17.33
CA THR A 210 6.00 9.91 18.61
C THR A 210 5.42 8.57 19.04
N GLU A 211 5.84 8.09 20.19
CA GLU A 211 5.31 6.89 20.82
C GLU A 211 4.03 7.19 21.61
N ALA A 212 3.23 6.16 21.88
CA ALA A 212 1.96 6.30 22.59
C ALA A 212 2.12 6.82 24.04
N ASP A 213 3.26 6.58 24.66
CA ASP A 213 3.60 7.07 26.02
C ASP A 213 4.05 8.53 26.05
N GLY A 214 4.16 9.17 24.89
CA GLY A 214 4.56 10.57 24.74
C GLY A 214 6.06 10.76 24.50
N TYR A 215 6.85 9.70 24.38
CA TYR A 215 8.24 9.80 23.93
C TYR A 215 8.30 10.30 22.48
N VAL A 216 9.10 11.34 22.24
CA VAL A 216 9.28 11.94 20.91
C VAL A 216 10.74 11.88 20.50
N ARG A 217 11.01 11.31 19.33
CA ARG A 217 12.32 11.32 18.68
C ARG A 217 12.27 12.16 17.42
N THR A 218 13.18 13.11 17.30
CA THR A 218 13.34 13.93 16.08
C THR A 218 14.71 13.65 15.48
N GLU A 219 14.76 13.40 14.19
CA GLU A 219 15.98 13.25 13.41
C GLU A 219 15.99 14.25 12.25
N VAL A 220 17.17 14.81 11.95
CA VAL A 220 17.41 15.71 10.82
C VAL A 220 18.55 15.13 9.99
N TYR A 221 18.36 15.05 8.68
CA TYR A 221 19.26 14.39 7.78
C TYR A 221 19.99 15.38 6.88
N THR A 222 21.30 15.19 6.73
CA THR A 222 22.15 15.99 5.84
C THR A 222 22.72 15.09 4.73
N TYR A 223 22.74 15.61 3.53
CA TYR A 223 23.19 14.91 2.33
C TYR A 223 24.38 15.63 1.70
N ASP A 224 25.26 14.89 1.04
CA ASP A 224 26.31 15.45 0.20
C ASP A 224 25.78 15.86 -1.20
N SER A 225 26.67 16.38 -2.04
CA SER A 225 26.33 16.81 -3.40
C SER A 225 25.96 15.65 -4.34
N THR A 226 26.24 14.40 -3.97
CA THR A 226 25.88 13.20 -4.75
C THR A 226 24.56 12.61 -4.33
N GLY A 227 23.99 13.10 -3.22
CA GLY A 227 22.73 12.63 -2.65
C GLY A 227 22.88 11.55 -1.60
N CYS A 228 24.11 11.24 -1.16
CA CYS A 228 24.35 10.30 -0.07
C CYS A 228 24.13 10.99 1.29
N ARG A 229 23.41 10.33 2.22
CA ARG A 229 23.23 10.80 3.60
C ARG A 229 24.57 10.73 4.32
N ILE A 230 25.04 11.86 4.83
CA ILE A 230 26.35 11.96 5.51
C ILE A 230 26.26 12.25 6.99
N ARG A 231 25.09 12.72 7.46
CA ARG A 231 24.88 13.04 8.87
C ARG A 231 23.42 12.89 9.27
N VAL A 232 23.21 12.41 10.49
CA VAL A 232 21.94 12.43 11.21
C VAL A 232 22.15 13.17 12.51
N ASP A 233 21.38 14.21 12.78
CA ASP A 233 21.31 14.89 14.08
C ASP A 233 19.99 14.47 14.76
N GLY A 234 20.07 13.86 15.92
CA GLY A 234 18.95 13.33 16.65
C GLY A 234 18.78 14.00 18.04
N ARG A 235 17.52 14.03 18.49
CA ARG A 235 17.17 14.39 19.86
C ARG A 235 15.92 13.66 20.31
N SER A 236 15.77 13.46 21.64
CA SER A 236 14.58 12.86 22.23
C SER A 236 14.00 13.74 23.34
N GLU A 237 12.69 13.62 23.56
CA GLU A 237 11.94 14.24 24.64
C GLU A 237 11.09 13.16 25.34
N PRO A 238 10.92 13.19 26.69
CA PRO A 238 11.30 14.25 27.64
C PRO A 238 12.76 14.21 28.11
N ASP A 239 13.54 13.20 27.75
CA ASP A 239 14.89 12.98 28.34
C ASP A 239 15.87 14.05 27.90
N ASN A 240 15.56 14.80 26.84
CA ASN A 240 16.39 15.85 26.26
C ASN A 240 17.79 15.35 25.83
N ASP A 241 17.87 14.05 25.51
CA ASP A 241 19.06 13.48 24.92
C ASP A 241 19.25 13.97 23.49
N SER A 242 20.51 14.20 23.12
CA SER A 242 20.87 14.59 21.77
C SER A 242 22.10 13.83 21.34
N TRP A 243 22.09 13.38 20.09
CA TRP A 243 23.20 12.63 19.47
C TRP A 243 23.36 13.04 18.01
N TYR A 244 24.46 12.63 17.42
CA TYR A 244 24.61 12.69 15.98
C TYR A 244 25.34 11.48 15.44
N VAL A 245 25.03 11.10 14.21
CA VAL A 245 25.68 10.03 13.47
C VAL A 245 26.41 10.64 12.27
N LEU A 246 27.67 10.32 12.10
CA LEU A 246 28.44 10.61 10.88
C LEU A 246 28.47 9.36 10.01
N ILE A 247 28.16 9.53 8.74
CA ILE A 247 28.13 8.44 7.78
C ILE A 247 29.21 8.68 6.71
N THR A 248 30.04 7.70 6.51
CA THR A 248 31.07 7.74 5.45
C THR A 248 30.99 6.49 4.59
N TYR A 249 31.31 6.65 3.31
CA TYR A 249 31.30 5.60 2.31
C TYR A 249 32.70 5.42 1.75
N ASP A 250 33.16 4.17 1.65
CA ASP A 250 34.39 3.80 0.96
C ASP A 250 34.03 2.87 -0.19
N ASP A 251 33.97 3.43 -1.40
CA ASP A 251 33.63 2.66 -2.61
C ASP A 251 34.69 1.63 -2.99
N THR A 252 35.95 1.83 -2.54
CA THR A 252 37.02 0.86 -2.80
C THR A 252 36.92 -0.35 -1.87
N ALA A 253 36.62 -0.11 -0.60
CA ALA A 253 36.41 -1.15 0.39
C ALA A 253 34.99 -1.70 0.38
N MET A 254 34.09 -1.08 -0.39
CA MET A 254 32.64 -1.40 -0.42
C MET A 254 32.02 -1.36 0.98
N THR A 255 32.37 -0.33 1.76
CA THR A 255 31.91 -0.19 3.14
C THR A 255 31.14 1.12 3.34
N GLU A 256 30.14 1.02 4.21
CA GLU A 256 29.41 2.13 4.81
C GLU A 256 29.69 2.12 6.31
N THR A 257 30.23 3.23 6.82
CA THR A 257 30.55 3.38 8.25
C THR A 257 29.65 4.44 8.85
N GLN A 258 28.91 4.08 9.92
CA GLN A 258 28.11 4.96 10.73
C GLN A 258 28.77 5.07 12.10
N THR A 259 29.11 6.29 12.54
CA THR A 259 29.73 6.53 13.86
C THR A 259 28.82 7.45 14.65
N GLU A 260 28.34 6.96 15.76
CA GLU A 260 27.43 7.68 16.67
C GLU A 260 28.20 8.35 17.81
N TYR A 261 27.78 9.57 18.09
CA TYR A 261 28.32 10.42 19.14
C TYR A 261 27.18 11.03 19.96
N ARG A 262 27.42 11.25 21.25
CA ARG A 262 26.60 12.17 22.06
C ARG A 262 26.75 13.59 21.57
N ALA A 263 25.84 14.48 21.97
CA ALA A 263 25.91 15.90 21.60
C ALA A 263 27.21 16.60 22.01
N ASP A 264 27.86 16.16 23.09
CA ASP A 264 29.13 16.67 23.56
C ASP A 264 30.35 16.15 22.79
N GLY A 265 30.13 15.29 21.79
CA GLY A 265 31.18 14.69 20.98
C GLY A 265 31.75 13.38 21.55
N THR A 266 31.20 12.87 22.65
CA THR A 266 31.61 11.57 23.20
C THR A 266 31.20 10.48 22.24
N PHE A 267 32.14 9.60 21.84
CA PHE A 267 31.88 8.41 20.99
C PHE A 267 30.97 7.43 21.75
N GLU A 268 29.96 6.93 21.07
CA GLU A 268 29.08 5.87 21.58
C GLU A 268 29.41 4.52 20.94
N HIS A 269 29.26 4.43 19.63
CA HIS A 269 29.61 3.21 18.87
C HIS A 269 29.87 3.51 17.39
N ARG A 270 30.45 2.53 16.70
CA ARG A 270 30.66 2.56 15.27
C ARG A 270 30.12 1.28 14.63
N PHE A 271 29.30 1.45 13.62
CA PHE A 271 28.72 0.38 12.85
C PHE A 271 29.26 0.38 11.44
N VAL A 272 29.83 -0.72 11.00
CA VAL A 272 30.44 -0.86 9.66
C VAL A 272 29.68 -1.93 8.88
N VAL A 273 29.12 -1.55 7.73
CA VAL A 273 28.45 -2.46 6.79
C VAL A 273 29.35 -2.72 5.61
N GLU A 274 29.67 -3.99 5.39
CA GLU A 274 30.42 -4.46 4.22
C GLU A 274 29.44 -4.96 3.16
N LYS A 275 29.63 -4.53 1.91
CA LYS A 275 28.83 -4.91 0.74
C LYS A 275 29.70 -5.65 -0.27
N ASP A 276 29.08 -6.47 -1.13
CA ASP A 276 29.78 -7.02 -2.29
C ASP A 276 29.73 -6.05 -3.48
N GLN A 277 30.28 -6.48 -4.63
CA GLN A 277 30.33 -5.69 -5.86
C GLN A 277 28.95 -5.35 -6.44
N ASP A 278 27.93 -6.09 -6.07
CA ASP A 278 26.54 -5.85 -6.46
C ASP A 278 25.80 -4.95 -5.45
N GLY A 279 26.50 -4.45 -4.43
CA GLY A 279 25.95 -3.61 -3.37
C GLY A 279 25.17 -4.38 -2.29
N VAL A 280 25.20 -5.71 -2.31
CA VAL A 280 24.48 -6.56 -1.36
C VAL A 280 25.24 -6.61 -0.03
N ARG A 281 24.56 -6.36 1.08
CA ARG A 281 25.15 -6.43 2.43
C ARG A 281 25.61 -7.85 2.73
N ARG A 282 26.86 -7.99 3.12
CA ARG A 282 27.47 -9.29 3.48
C ARG A 282 27.74 -9.39 4.96
N ARG A 283 28.20 -8.32 5.59
CA ARG A 283 28.53 -8.29 7.00
C ARG A 283 28.19 -6.92 7.59
N ALA A 284 27.86 -6.91 8.86
CA ALA A 284 27.77 -5.69 9.66
C ALA A 284 28.47 -5.92 11.00
N SER A 285 29.31 -5.00 11.41
CA SER A 285 30.16 -5.09 12.61
C SER A 285 29.90 -3.90 13.53
N ASN A 286 29.71 -4.15 14.81
CA ASN A 286 29.55 -3.14 15.85
C ASN A 286 30.82 -3.02 16.70
N TYR A 287 31.28 -1.79 16.87
CA TYR A 287 32.49 -1.45 17.64
C TYR A 287 32.12 -0.53 18.78
N LEU A 288 32.69 -0.81 19.97
CA LEU A 288 32.54 0.00 21.18
C LEU A 288 33.91 0.51 21.66
N MET A 289 33.91 1.42 22.63
CA MET A 289 35.13 1.84 23.35
C MET A 289 35.23 1.14 24.69
N ASP A 290 36.45 0.70 25.06
CA ASP A 290 36.74 0.26 26.41
C ASP A 290 36.95 1.46 27.37
N GLU A 291 37.10 1.20 28.65
CA GLU A 291 37.35 2.21 29.69
C GLU A 291 38.68 2.99 29.49
N ASN A 292 39.59 2.45 28.67
CA ASN A 292 40.87 3.08 28.34
C ASN A 292 40.81 3.92 27.06
N GLY A 293 39.65 3.95 26.39
CA GLY A 293 39.45 4.66 25.12
C GLY A 293 39.95 3.91 23.89
N ASN A 294 40.13 2.58 23.96
CA ASN A 294 40.47 1.76 22.81
C ASN A 294 39.20 1.19 22.21
N GLU A 295 39.10 1.28 20.87
CA GLU A 295 38.00 0.68 20.14
C GLU A 295 38.16 -0.84 20.03
N TYR A 296 37.08 -1.58 20.24
CA TYR A 296 37.04 -3.02 20.08
C TYR A 296 35.77 -3.48 19.37
N LEU A 297 35.85 -4.63 18.66
CA LEU A 297 34.72 -5.27 18.01
C LEU A 297 33.87 -5.97 19.10
N ASP A 298 32.62 -5.54 19.25
CA ASP A 298 31.67 -6.12 20.20
C ASP A 298 30.99 -7.36 19.60
N TYR A 299 30.34 -7.17 18.45
CA TYR A 299 29.74 -8.27 17.71
C TYR A 299 29.75 -7.99 16.20
N TYR A 300 29.48 -9.00 15.41
CA TYR A 300 29.16 -8.84 13.99
C TYR A 300 28.07 -9.81 13.56
N VAL A 301 27.37 -9.48 12.49
CA VAL A 301 26.40 -10.33 11.80
C VAL A 301 26.87 -10.63 10.39
N GLU A 302 26.64 -11.84 9.93
CA GLU A 302 26.81 -12.22 8.53
C GLU A 302 25.45 -12.48 7.92
N TYR A 303 25.15 -11.78 6.82
CA TYR A 303 23.87 -11.89 6.13
C TYR A 303 23.86 -13.11 5.22
N ILE A 304 22.76 -13.86 5.29
CA ILE A 304 22.50 -15.04 4.47
C ILE A 304 21.54 -14.64 3.36
N TRP A 305 21.90 -14.96 2.13
CA TRP A 305 21.07 -14.73 0.95
C TRP A 305 20.79 -16.05 0.25
N ASN A 306 19.54 -16.27 -0.18
CA ASN A 306 19.13 -17.43 -0.94
C ASN A 306 19.67 -17.33 -2.39
N GLU A 307 19.66 -18.47 -3.11
CA GLU A 307 20.11 -18.51 -4.52
C GLU A 307 19.29 -17.61 -5.46
N ASP A 308 18.05 -17.30 -5.11
CA ASP A 308 17.16 -16.39 -5.84
C ASP A 308 17.37 -14.91 -5.49
N GLY A 309 18.35 -14.60 -4.63
CA GLY A 309 18.66 -13.24 -4.18
C GLY A 309 17.76 -12.71 -3.06
N THR A 310 16.86 -13.52 -2.52
CA THR A 310 16.04 -13.13 -1.37
C THR A 310 16.82 -13.25 -0.07
N TYR A 311 16.47 -12.41 0.91
CA TYR A 311 17.09 -12.45 2.24
C TYR A 311 16.70 -13.73 2.99
N GLY A 312 17.70 -14.51 3.39
CA GLY A 312 17.54 -15.79 4.07
C GLY A 312 17.74 -15.74 5.59
N GLY A 313 18.17 -14.60 6.13
CA GLY A 313 18.45 -14.43 7.56
C GLY A 313 19.87 -13.95 7.84
N PHE A 314 20.32 -14.09 9.08
CA PHE A 314 21.69 -13.76 9.47
C PHE A 314 22.20 -14.68 10.58
N ASN A 315 23.52 -14.81 10.68
CA ASN A 315 24.20 -15.38 11.81
C ASN A 315 24.79 -14.26 12.66
N LEU A 316 24.53 -14.28 13.96
CA LEU A 316 25.10 -13.34 14.93
C LEU A 316 26.31 -14.00 15.61
N TYR A 317 27.42 -13.28 15.65
CA TYR A 317 28.66 -13.67 16.30
C TYR A 317 29.03 -12.64 17.35
N GLN A 318 28.93 -13.00 18.62
CA GLN A 318 29.52 -12.19 19.69
C GLN A 318 31.00 -12.47 19.79
N VAL A 319 31.80 -11.42 19.85
CA VAL A 319 33.22 -11.54 20.11
C VAL A 319 33.37 -11.72 21.62
N ALA A 320 33.94 -12.84 22.07
CA ALA A 320 34.09 -13.16 23.49
C ALA A 320 34.72 -11.97 24.23
N GLU A 321 34.13 -11.59 25.38
CA GLU A 321 34.73 -10.64 26.29
C GLU A 321 36.22 -11.00 26.51
N ARG A 322 37.10 -10.01 26.33
CA ARG A 322 38.47 -10.14 26.80
C ARG A 322 38.40 -10.25 28.31
N ASN A 323 38.53 -11.46 28.83
CA ASN A 323 38.90 -11.65 30.23
C ASN A 323 40.34 -11.11 30.41
N ASP A 324 40.46 -9.88 30.90
CA ASP A 324 41.70 -9.34 31.41
C ASP A 324 41.97 -9.89 32.83
#